data_93b7782066912cf62390dae91f0f1349
#
_entry.id   93b7782066912cf62390dae91f0f1349
#
_cell.length_a   1.000
_cell.length_b   1.000
_cell.length_c   1.000
_cell.angle_alpha   90.00
_cell.angle_beta   90.00
_cell.angle_gamma   90.00
#
_symmetry.space_group_name_H-M   'P 1'
#
loop_
_entity.id
_entity.type
_entity.pdbx_description
1 polymer ?
#
loop_
_entity_poly.entity_id
_entity_poly.type
_entity_poly.pdbx_seq_one_letter_code
_entity_poly.pdbx_strand_id
1 'polypeptide(L)'
;MSRIDIFLVESGLAKSRVRAKELIKTGKVTVNDKICSKPSYEVKADDKVNCEADDLMFVSRGGLKLSKAFDAFSLDVKDKVCADIGASTGGFTQCLLDHGAKFVYAVDVGHGQLDESLVKDERVVNYEGMNARCLDISDFEQQPSFISIDVSFISLELIIGSVSSILSDDGAIVALVKPQFEAGREALNKKGIVKDKKAHASVLRRITAAFESLGLFVCGITFSAITGGDGNIEYLIHVSKECANNNLFDINSIVSDAFEYFSNNRS
;
A
#
# COMPACT_ATOMS: atom_id res chain seq x y z
N MET A 1 29.58 -3.29 17.90
CA MET A 1 28.20 -3.66 18.19
C MET A 1 27.31 -2.86 17.23
N SER A 2 26.47 -3.51 16.46
CA SER A 2 25.55 -2.87 15.52
C SER A 2 24.11 -3.17 15.95
N ARG A 3 23.19 -2.24 15.71
CA ARG A 3 21.77 -2.50 15.96
C ARG A 3 21.29 -3.58 15.00
N ILE A 4 20.38 -4.45 15.46
CA ILE A 4 19.94 -5.60 14.65
C ILE A 4 19.26 -5.16 13.34
N ASP A 5 18.56 -4.01 13.31
CA ASP A 5 17.96 -3.49 12.07
C ASP A 5 19.02 -3.03 11.05
N ILE A 6 20.21 -2.66 11.50
CA ILE A 6 21.36 -2.33 10.66
C ILE A 6 22.12 -3.61 10.30
N PHE A 7 22.38 -4.47 11.29
CA PHE A 7 23.10 -5.73 11.11
C PHE A 7 22.46 -6.62 10.02
N LEU A 8 21.13 -6.73 10.03
CA LEU A 8 20.40 -7.53 9.02
C LEU A 8 20.63 -7.02 7.59
N VAL A 9 20.79 -5.72 7.40
CA VAL A 9 21.10 -5.14 6.09
C VAL A 9 22.56 -5.37 5.72
N GLU A 10 23.49 -5.08 6.64
CA GLU A 10 24.93 -5.24 6.44
C GLU A 10 25.33 -6.71 6.18
N SER A 11 24.60 -7.66 6.76
CA SER A 11 24.81 -9.10 6.56
C SER A 11 24.05 -9.68 5.36
N GLY A 12 23.30 -8.86 4.61
CA GLY A 12 22.50 -9.31 3.45
C GLY A 12 21.24 -10.11 3.81
N LEU A 13 20.87 -10.18 5.10
CA LEU A 13 19.67 -10.87 5.58
C LEU A 13 18.39 -10.07 5.38
N ALA A 14 18.49 -8.78 5.09
CA ALA A 14 17.37 -7.94 4.69
C ALA A 14 17.82 -6.93 3.63
N LYS A 15 16.98 -6.67 2.62
CA LYS A 15 17.28 -5.74 1.51
C LYS A 15 17.32 -4.27 1.96
N SER A 16 16.65 -3.90 3.05
CA SER A 16 16.61 -2.54 3.56
C SER A 16 16.31 -2.50 5.07
N ARG A 17 16.62 -1.35 5.73
CA ARG A 17 16.30 -1.16 7.16
C ARG A 17 14.79 -1.18 7.44
N VAL A 18 13.97 -0.77 6.48
CA VAL A 18 12.51 -0.85 6.59
C VAL A 18 12.10 -2.33 6.64
N ARG A 19 12.63 -3.13 5.72
CA ARG A 19 12.40 -4.58 5.69
C ARG A 19 12.94 -5.28 6.95
N ALA A 20 14.13 -4.94 7.40
CA ALA A 20 14.70 -5.48 8.64
C ALA A 20 13.77 -5.24 9.85
N LYS A 21 13.26 -4.02 10.01
CA LYS A 21 12.31 -3.69 11.08
C LYS A 21 11.01 -4.49 10.98
N GLU A 22 10.54 -4.74 9.79
CA GLU A 22 9.35 -5.54 9.54
C GLU A 22 9.55 -7.01 9.93
N LEU A 23 10.63 -7.63 9.46
CA LEU A 23 11.02 -9.00 9.82
C LEU A 23 11.15 -9.18 11.34
N ILE A 24 11.72 -8.18 12.01
CA ILE A 24 11.83 -8.17 13.47
C ILE A 24 10.43 -8.09 14.13
N LYS A 25 9.56 -7.18 13.66
CA LYS A 25 8.21 -7.01 14.20
C LYS A 25 7.31 -8.24 13.99
N THR A 26 7.51 -8.96 12.89
CA THR A 26 6.74 -10.17 12.54
C THR A 26 7.30 -11.45 13.16
N GLY A 27 8.35 -11.33 14.02
CA GLY A 27 8.93 -12.47 14.73
C GLY A 27 9.80 -13.40 13.87
N LYS A 28 10.17 -12.96 12.66
CA LYS A 28 10.98 -13.73 11.70
C LYS A 28 12.48 -13.64 11.96
N VAL A 29 12.89 -12.88 12.96
CA VAL A 29 14.30 -12.73 13.36
C VAL A 29 14.50 -13.35 14.73
N THR A 30 15.48 -14.26 14.83
CA THR A 30 15.89 -14.84 16.11
C THR A 30 17.34 -14.47 16.42
N VAL A 31 17.64 -14.32 17.71
CA VAL A 31 18.98 -14.16 18.23
C VAL A 31 19.19 -15.26 19.27
N ASN A 32 20.17 -16.13 19.06
CA ASN A 32 20.42 -17.29 19.93
C ASN A 32 19.15 -18.13 20.13
N ASP A 33 18.45 -18.42 19.03
CA ASP A 33 17.21 -19.19 18.93
C ASP A 33 15.98 -18.58 19.67
N LYS A 34 16.07 -17.30 20.09
CA LYS A 34 14.96 -16.56 20.71
C LYS A 34 14.49 -15.44 19.77
N ILE A 35 13.16 -15.31 19.63
CA ILE A 35 12.56 -14.25 18.80
C ILE A 35 13.02 -12.88 19.30
N CYS A 36 13.60 -12.09 18.38
CA CYS A 36 13.97 -10.70 18.61
C CYS A 36 12.85 -9.79 18.11
N SER A 37 12.18 -9.07 19.02
CA SER A 37 11.08 -8.14 18.70
C SER A 37 11.46 -6.66 18.73
N LYS A 38 12.73 -6.34 19.06
CA LYS A 38 13.21 -4.95 19.20
C LYS A 38 14.21 -4.58 18.11
N PRO A 39 13.87 -3.69 17.16
CA PRO A 39 14.79 -3.25 16.09
C PRO A 39 16.07 -2.58 16.60
N SER A 40 16.05 -2.08 17.84
CA SER A 40 17.21 -1.46 18.48
C SER A 40 18.07 -2.43 19.30
N TYR A 41 17.81 -3.74 19.24
CA TYR A 41 18.64 -4.74 19.90
C TYR A 41 20.10 -4.62 19.41
N GLU A 42 21.07 -4.58 20.31
CA GLU A 42 22.49 -4.52 19.98
C GLU A 42 23.06 -5.92 19.83
N VAL A 43 23.42 -6.26 18.58
CA VAL A 43 24.02 -7.57 18.25
C VAL A 43 25.45 -7.62 18.77
N LYS A 44 25.78 -8.64 19.56
CA LYS A 44 27.11 -8.92 20.07
C LYS A 44 27.89 -9.82 19.10
N ALA A 45 29.22 -9.87 19.24
CA ALA A 45 30.06 -10.65 18.35
C ALA A 45 29.75 -12.17 18.36
N ASP A 46 29.26 -12.68 19.48
CA ASP A 46 28.99 -14.11 19.69
C ASP A 46 27.50 -14.44 19.44
N ASP A 47 26.66 -13.43 19.10
CA ASP A 47 25.25 -13.68 18.85
C ASP A 47 25.05 -14.37 17.51
N LYS A 48 24.32 -15.49 17.55
CA LYS A 48 23.87 -16.19 16.36
C LYS A 48 22.54 -15.60 15.90
N VAL A 49 22.59 -14.76 14.87
CA VAL A 49 21.39 -14.15 14.26
C VAL A 49 20.91 -15.00 13.13
N ASN A 50 19.65 -15.49 13.21
CA ASN A 50 18.96 -16.12 12.11
C ASN A 50 17.78 -15.25 11.67
N CYS A 51 17.53 -15.21 10.38
CA CYS A 51 16.40 -14.51 9.78
C CYS A 51 15.68 -15.46 8.83
N GLU A 52 14.43 -15.77 9.14
CA GLU A 52 13.55 -16.43 8.17
C GLU A 52 13.12 -15.39 7.15
N ALA A 53 13.91 -15.23 6.08
CA ALA A 53 13.48 -14.47 4.94
C ALA A 53 12.31 -15.21 4.30
N ASP A 54 11.11 -14.61 4.34
CA ASP A 54 10.13 -15.00 3.34
C ASP A 54 10.75 -14.62 1.99
N ASP A 55 10.73 -15.51 1.02
CA ASP A 55 10.79 -15.14 -0.39
C ASP A 55 9.54 -14.28 -0.66
N LEU A 56 9.60 -13.00 -0.28
CA LEU A 56 8.52 -12.10 -0.65
C LEU A 56 8.52 -12.02 -2.17
N MET A 57 7.40 -12.36 -2.73
CA MET A 57 7.10 -12.17 -4.14
C MET A 57 7.37 -10.71 -4.57
N PHE A 58 7.24 -9.76 -3.65
CA PHE A 58 7.41 -8.32 -3.88
C PHE A 58 8.49 -7.71 -2.97
N VAL A 59 9.07 -6.59 -3.38
CA VAL A 59 10.06 -5.80 -2.60
C VAL A 59 9.51 -5.33 -1.25
N SER A 60 8.18 -5.31 -1.08
CA SER A 60 7.50 -5.07 0.20
C SER A 60 6.14 -5.77 0.25
N ARG A 61 5.58 -5.90 1.47
CA ARG A 61 4.23 -6.46 1.67
C ARG A 61 3.11 -5.65 0.97
N GLY A 62 3.40 -4.40 0.59
CA GLY A 62 2.48 -3.59 -0.19
C GLY A 62 1.99 -4.30 -1.45
N GLY A 63 2.89 -4.97 -2.19
CA GLY A 63 2.53 -5.71 -3.39
C GLY A 63 1.42 -6.74 -3.21
N LEU A 64 1.37 -7.42 -2.05
CA LEU A 64 0.28 -8.35 -1.72
C LEU A 64 -1.10 -7.68 -1.63
N LYS A 65 -1.14 -6.40 -1.22
CA LYS A 65 -2.40 -5.65 -1.14
C LYS A 65 -2.93 -5.36 -2.54
N LEU A 66 -2.08 -4.85 -3.43
CA LEU A 66 -2.49 -4.56 -4.81
C LEU A 66 -2.78 -5.85 -5.60
N SER A 67 -2.00 -6.92 -5.41
CA SER A 67 -2.28 -8.24 -6.00
C SER A 67 -3.70 -8.72 -5.65
N LYS A 68 -4.15 -8.52 -4.40
CA LYS A 68 -5.53 -8.82 -4.00
C LYS A 68 -6.56 -8.01 -4.80
N ALA A 69 -6.26 -6.75 -5.17
CA ALA A 69 -7.15 -5.95 -6.00
C ALA A 69 -7.24 -6.49 -7.43
N PHE A 70 -6.11 -6.94 -8.01
CA PHE A 70 -6.10 -7.59 -9.33
C PHE A 70 -7.03 -8.78 -9.37
N ASP A 71 -6.92 -9.67 -8.37
CA ASP A 71 -7.78 -10.86 -8.28
C ASP A 71 -9.25 -10.50 -8.07
N ALA A 72 -9.53 -9.57 -7.10
CA ALA A 72 -10.90 -9.27 -6.70
C ALA A 72 -11.69 -8.47 -7.74
N PHE A 73 -11.00 -7.63 -8.51
CA PHE A 73 -11.64 -6.72 -9.47
C PHE A 73 -11.37 -7.11 -10.92
N SER A 74 -10.63 -8.21 -11.16
CA SER A 74 -10.25 -8.66 -12.52
C SER A 74 -9.58 -7.54 -13.32
N LEU A 75 -8.62 -6.85 -12.70
CA LEU A 75 -7.95 -5.70 -13.31
C LEU A 75 -7.01 -6.14 -14.44
N ASP A 76 -6.90 -5.29 -15.45
CA ASP A 76 -5.92 -5.43 -16.51
C ASP A 76 -5.12 -4.14 -16.67
N VAL A 77 -3.79 -4.24 -16.52
CA VAL A 77 -2.84 -3.14 -16.72
C VAL A 77 -1.82 -3.46 -17.81
N LYS A 78 -2.03 -4.56 -18.55
CA LYS A 78 -1.13 -4.96 -19.61
C LYS A 78 -0.98 -3.85 -20.65
N ASP A 79 0.26 -3.55 -20.98
CA ASP A 79 0.65 -2.50 -21.93
C ASP A 79 0.20 -1.07 -21.56
N LYS A 80 -0.28 -0.85 -20.32
CA LYS A 80 -0.73 0.47 -19.82
C LYS A 80 0.40 1.28 -19.20
N VAL A 81 0.28 2.59 -19.30
CA VAL A 81 1.04 3.55 -18.49
C VAL A 81 0.35 3.68 -17.14
N CYS A 82 1.10 3.43 -16.07
CA CYS A 82 0.59 3.44 -14.70
C CYS A 82 1.28 4.52 -13.86
N ALA A 83 0.61 4.97 -12.79
CA ALA A 83 1.22 5.74 -11.72
C ALA A 83 0.96 5.07 -10.37
N ASP A 84 1.99 4.99 -9.53
CA ASP A 84 1.93 4.48 -8.17
C ASP A 84 2.13 5.64 -7.20
N ILE A 85 1.05 6.11 -6.58
CA ILE A 85 1.04 7.28 -5.70
C ILE A 85 1.24 6.84 -4.25
N GLY A 86 2.39 7.22 -3.68
CA GLY A 86 2.89 6.73 -2.40
C GLY A 86 3.72 5.46 -2.59
N ALA A 87 4.59 5.45 -3.59
CA ALA A 87 5.34 4.26 -4.01
C ALA A 87 6.23 3.68 -2.89
N SER A 88 6.79 4.50 -2.00
CA SER A 88 7.64 4.08 -0.90
C SER A 88 8.75 3.12 -1.38
N THR A 89 8.80 1.89 -0.89
CA THR A 89 9.76 0.86 -1.32
C THR A 89 9.43 0.22 -2.68
N GLY A 90 8.27 0.51 -3.27
CA GLY A 90 7.90 0.05 -4.61
C GLY A 90 7.10 -1.24 -4.67
N GLY A 91 6.42 -1.64 -3.59
CA GLY A 91 5.62 -2.87 -3.59
C GLY A 91 4.48 -2.84 -4.61
N PHE A 92 3.77 -1.70 -4.73
CA PHE A 92 2.73 -1.53 -5.74
C PHE A 92 3.35 -1.37 -7.14
N THR A 93 4.42 -0.60 -7.27
CA THR A 93 5.19 -0.45 -8.52
C THR A 93 5.58 -1.81 -9.10
N GLN A 94 6.20 -2.68 -8.29
CA GLN A 94 6.56 -4.04 -8.73
C GLN A 94 5.34 -4.85 -9.14
N CYS A 95 4.26 -4.80 -8.34
CA CYS A 95 3.02 -5.52 -8.64
C CYS A 95 2.44 -5.10 -10.00
N LEU A 96 2.45 -3.80 -10.33
CA LEU A 96 2.03 -3.29 -11.65
C LEU A 96 2.89 -3.85 -12.77
N LEU A 97 4.23 -3.84 -12.61
CA LEU A 97 5.16 -4.37 -13.61
C LEU A 97 4.99 -5.87 -13.82
N ASP A 98 4.77 -6.63 -12.74
CA ASP A 98 4.55 -8.09 -12.80
C ASP A 98 3.23 -8.45 -13.50
N HIS A 99 2.22 -7.55 -13.46
CA HIS A 99 0.97 -7.66 -14.21
C HIS A 99 1.05 -7.06 -15.64
N GLY A 100 2.25 -6.72 -16.10
CA GLY A 100 2.48 -6.34 -17.50
C GLY A 100 2.31 -4.85 -17.79
N ALA A 101 2.33 -3.97 -16.79
CA ALA A 101 2.38 -2.54 -17.04
C ALA A 101 3.55 -2.19 -17.97
N LYS A 102 3.28 -1.38 -18.99
CA LYS A 102 4.29 -0.91 -19.95
C LYS A 102 5.30 0.00 -19.26
N PHE A 103 4.80 0.85 -18.36
CA PHE A 103 5.57 1.89 -17.72
C PHE A 103 4.90 2.31 -16.40
N VAL A 104 5.70 2.64 -15.36
CA VAL A 104 5.20 3.04 -14.05
C VAL A 104 5.91 4.30 -13.56
N TYR A 105 5.15 5.35 -13.30
CA TYR A 105 5.61 6.50 -12.52
C TYR A 105 5.47 6.16 -11.04
N ALA A 106 6.58 5.95 -10.36
CA ALA A 106 6.64 5.75 -8.92
C ALA A 106 6.76 7.11 -8.21
N VAL A 107 5.66 7.59 -7.65
CA VAL A 107 5.54 8.94 -7.08
C VAL A 107 5.53 8.86 -5.56
N ASP A 108 6.48 9.53 -4.90
CA ASP A 108 6.52 9.62 -3.43
C ASP A 108 7.02 11.00 -2.96
N VAL A 109 6.53 11.44 -1.80
CA VAL A 109 7.01 12.67 -1.14
C VAL A 109 8.37 12.46 -0.46
N GLY A 110 8.73 11.23 -0.17
CA GLY A 110 10.01 10.84 0.41
C GLY A 110 11.16 10.80 -0.61
N HIS A 111 12.36 10.52 -0.10
CA HIS A 111 13.56 10.40 -0.93
C HIS A 111 14.31 9.11 -0.58
N GLY A 112 14.91 8.47 -1.59
CA GLY A 112 15.75 7.29 -1.44
C GLY A 112 15.02 6.09 -0.84
N GLN A 113 13.73 5.95 -1.10
CA GLN A 113 12.91 4.86 -0.55
C GLN A 113 12.71 3.71 -1.53
N LEU A 114 12.62 4.00 -2.82
CA LEU A 114 12.37 3.00 -3.85
C LEU A 114 13.49 1.97 -3.88
N ASP A 115 13.15 0.69 -4.00
CA ASP A 115 14.13 -0.40 -4.08
C ASP A 115 15.05 -0.20 -5.29
N GLU A 116 16.35 -0.46 -5.13
CA GLU A 116 17.34 -0.25 -6.18
C GLU A 116 17.08 -1.06 -7.45
N SER A 117 16.43 -2.20 -7.35
CA SER A 117 16.04 -3.00 -8.51
C SER A 117 15.00 -2.28 -9.38
N LEU A 118 14.07 -1.55 -8.74
CA LEU A 118 13.05 -0.76 -9.42
C LEU A 118 13.60 0.56 -9.95
N VAL A 119 14.53 1.19 -9.21
CA VAL A 119 15.22 2.40 -9.70
C VAL A 119 16.03 2.11 -10.98
N LYS A 120 16.52 0.88 -11.16
CA LYS A 120 17.29 0.44 -12.33
C LYS A 120 16.42 -0.13 -13.46
N ASP A 121 15.13 -0.33 -13.25
CA ASP A 121 14.20 -0.84 -14.27
C ASP A 121 13.83 0.30 -15.23
N GLU A 122 14.15 0.15 -16.52
CA GLU A 122 13.87 1.16 -17.56
C GLU A 122 12.38 1.48 -17.73
N ARG A 123 11.51 0.64 -17.19
CA ARG A 123 10.05 0.84 -17.18
C ARG A 123 9.57 1.70 -16.00
N VAL A 124 10.47 2.14 -15.11
CA VAL A 124 10.11 2.91 -13.92
C VAL A 124 10.73 4.30 -13.98
N VAL A 125 9.90 5.32 -13.79
CA VAL A 125 10.36 6.68 -13.50
C VAL A 125 10.10 6.99 -12.04
N ASN A 126 11.17 7.26 -11.29
CA ASN A 126 11.11 7.54 -9.86
C ASN A 126 10.95 9.05 -9.62
N TYR A 127 9.78 9.47 -9.18
CA TYR A 127 9.45 10.84 -8.82
C TYR A 127 9.47 11.03 -7.31
N GLU A 128 10.63 11.40 -6.78
CA GLU A 128 10.84 11.68 -5.36
C GLU A 128 10.56 13.14 -5.00
N GLY A 129 10.14 13.39 -3.76
CA GLY A 129 9.80 14.72 -3.27
C GLY A 129 8.53 15.31 -3.89
N MET A 130 7.75 14.51 -4.61
CA MET A 130 6.54 14.96 -5.31
C MET A 130 5.31 14.82 -4.41
N ASN A 131 4.62 15.93 -4.18
CA ASN A 131 3.44 15.96 -3.32
C ASN A 131 2.18 15.60 -4.11
N ALA A 132 1.53 14.51 -3.74
CA ALA A 132 0.31 14.04 -4.38
C ALA A 132 -0.87 15.04 -4.39
N ARG A 133 -0.83 16.08 -3.57
CA ARG A 133 -1.82 17.17 -3.58
C ARG A 133 -1.72 18.11 -4.77
N CYS A 134 -0.55 18.16 -5.41
CA CYS A 134 -0.20 19.17 -6.41
C CYS A 134 0.17 18.53 -7.75
N LEU A 135 -0.26 17.29 -8.01
CA LEU A 135 0.01 16.63 -9.28
C LEU A 135 -0.72 17.34 -10.41
N ASP A 136 -0.01 17.56 -11.51
CA ASP A 136 -0.54 18.12 -12.75
C ASP A 136 -0.17 17.21 -13.92
N ILE A 137 -0.99 17.20 -14.97
CA ILE A 137 -0.74 16.35 -16.14
C ILE A 137 0.59 16.67 -16.83
N SER A 138 1.06 17.90 -16.73
CA SER A 138 2.36 18.31 -17.28
C SER A 138 3.57 17.72 -16.56
N ASP A 139 3.38 17.11 -15.37
CA ASP A 139 4.43 16.38 -14.66
C ASP A 139 4.75 15.03 -15.33
N PHE A 140 3.89 14.55 -16.24
CA PHE A 140 3.96 13.23 -16.83
C PHE A 140 4.13 13.30 -18.35
N GLU A 141 5.16 12.62 -18.88
CA GLU A 141 5.38 12.56 -20.34
C GLU A 141 4.24 11.80 -21.07
N GLN A 142 3.69 10.79 -20.42
CA GLN A 142 2.55 10.02 -20.90
C GLN A 142 1.48 9.98 -19.82
N GLN A 143 0.25 10.28 -20.18
CA GLN A 143 -0.88 10.30 -19.26
C GLN A 143 -1.15 8.89 -18.72
N PRO A 144 -1.22 8.70 -17.37
CA PRO A 144 -1.55 7.41 -16.79
C PRO A 144 -2.98 6.97 -17.10
N SER A 145 -3.15 5.72 -17.51
CA SER A 145 -4.47 5.10 -17.68
C SER A 145 -4.83 4.15 -16.52
N PHE A 146 -3.89 3.92 -15.60
CA PHE A 146 -4.14 3.24 -14.35
C PHE A 146 -3.34 3.88 -13.22
N ILE A 147 -3.99 4.12 -12.08
CA ILE A 147 -3.33 4.71 -10.92
C ILE A 147 -3.58 3.83 -9.69
N SER A 148 -2.51 3.46 -8.98
CA SER A 148 -2.58 2.89 -7.64
C SER A 148 -2.27 3.95 -6.59
N ILE A 149 -2.95 3.88 -5.42
CA ILE A 149 -2.74 4.84 -4.32
C ILE A 149 -2.54 4.09 -3.01
N ASP A 150 -1.35 4.24 -2.39
CA ASP A 150 -1.03 3.74 -1.05
C ASP A 150 -0.32 4.81 -0.20
N VAL A 151 -1.05 5.86 0.18
CA VAL A 151 -0.51 6.97 0.99
C VAL A 151 -0.73 6.76 2.48
N SER A 152 0.12 7.35 3.31
CA SER A 152 0.03 7.31 4.77
C SER A 152 0.05 8.71 5.38
N PHE A 153 -0.61 8.86 6.55
CA PHE A 153 -0.67 10.11 7.32
C PHE A 153 -1.38 11.28 6.63
N ILE A 154 -2.19 10.98 5.63
CA ILE A 154 -2.99 11.94 4.87
C ILE A 154 -4.32 11.28 4.50
N SER A 155 -5.41 12.06 4.45
CA SER A 155 -6.69 11.59 3.91
C SER A 155 -6.65 11.55 2.39
N LEU A 156 -7.27 10.52 1.81
CA LEU A 156 -7.46 10.38 0.36
C LEU A 156 -8.23 11.60 -0.21
N GLU A 157 -9.19 12.15 0.52
CA GLU A 157 -9.98 13.31 0.07
C GLU A 157 -9.12 14.52 -0.30
N LEU A 158 -7.91 14.63 0.26
CA LEU A 158 -6.99 15.74 -0.02
C LEU A 158 -6.19 15.57 -1.31
N ILE A 159 -6.18 14.37 -1.89
CA ILE A 159 -5.34 14.04 -3.05
C ILE A 159 -6.14 13.51 -4.25
N ILE A 160 -7.35 12.96 -4.04
CA ILE A 160 -8.10 12.35 -5.13
C ILE A 160 -8.44 13.33 -6.25
N GLY A 161 -8.58 14.63 -5.95
CA GLY A 161 -8.81 15.65 -6.96
C GLY A 161 -7.64 15.77 -7.94
N SER A 162 -6.42 15.98 -7.43
CA SER A 162 -5.20 16.06 -8.25
C SER A 162 -4.87 14.72 -8.93
N VAL A 163 -5.05 13.60 -8.23
CA VAL A 163 -4.84 12.27 -8.81
C VAL A 163 -5.83 11.98 -9.95
N SER A 164 -7.10 12.38 -9.79
CA SER A 164 -8.11 12.20 -10.84
C SER A 164 -7.86 13.08 -12.06
N SER A 165 -7.25 14.26 -11.89
CA SER A 165 -6.96 15.18 -13.01
C SER A 165 -5.86 14.66 -13.94
N ILE A 166 -4.96 13.82 -13.46
CA ILE A 166 -3.91 13.21 -14.28
C ILE A 166 -4.33 11.90 -14.95
N LEU A 167 -5.48 11.33 -14.58
CA LEU A 167 -6.01 10.07 -15.13
C LEU A 167 -6.59 10.27 -16.53
N SER A 168 -6.28 9.38 -17.47
CA SER A 168 -6.91 9.37 -18.81
C SER A 168 -8.43 9.17 -18.76
N ASP A 169 -9.13 9.46 -19.85
CA ASP A 169 -10.59 9.40 -19.87
C ASP A 169 -11.15 7.99 -19.74
N ASP A 170 -10.42 6.98 -20.18
CA ASP A 170 -10.72 5.55 -20.04
C ASP A 170 -10.06 4.92 -18.81
N GLY A 171 -9.49 5.76 -17.92
CA GLY A 171 -8.62 5.31 -16.85
C GLY A 171 -9.36 4.80 -15.61
N ALA A 172 -8.60 4.05 -14.80
CA ALA A 172 -9.06 3.49 -13.54
C ALA A 172 -8.09 3.78 -12.39
N ILE A 173 -8.62 3.84 -11.17
CA ILE A 173 -7.84 4.01 -9.93
C ILE A 173 -8.13 2.85 -8.99
N VAL A 174 -7.10 2.31 -8.35
CA VAL A 174 -7.22 1.47 -7.15
C VAL A 174 -6.59 2.21 -5.98
N ALA A 175 -7.40 2.53 -4.98
CA ALA A 175 -6.92 3.22 -3.78
C ALA A 175 -7.02 2.34 -2.55
N LEU A 176 -5.96 2.34 -1.73
CA LEU A 176 -5.96 1.72 -0.41
C LEU A 176 -6.56 2.70 0.60
N VAL A 177 -7.73 2.37 1.11
CA VAL A 177 -8.43 3.15 2.14
C VAL A 177 -7.95 2.69 3.50
N LYS A 178 -7.39 3.60 4.28
CA LYS A 178 -6.80 3.34 5.60
C LYS A 178 -7.63 4.04 6.68
N PRO A 179 -8.56 3.35 7.36
CA PRO A 179 -9.44 3.98 8.36
C PRO A 179 -8.68 4.78 9.42
N GLN A 180 -7.46 4.37 9.79
CA GLN A 180 -6.63 5.06 10.77
C GLN A 180 -6.19 6.48 10.35
N PHE A 181 -6.22 6.80 9.06
CA PHE A 181 -5.89 8.14 8.55
C PHE A 181 -7.14 8.91 8.11
N GLU A 182 -8.30 8.26 8.13
CA GLU A 182 -9.57 8.80 7.65
C GLU A 182 -10.59 9.10 8.75
N ALA A 183 -10.61 8.31 9.83
CA ALA A 183 -11.71 8.32 10.81
C ALA A 183 -11.60 9.42 11.89
N GLY A 184 -10.50 10.20 11.91
CA GLY A 184 -10.24 11.16 12.97
C GLY A 184 -9.54 10.53 14.20
N ARG A 185 -8.93 11.37 15.02
CA ARG A 185 -8.12 10.91 16.16
C ARG A 185 -8.95 10.22 17.27
N GLU A 186 -10.19 10.63 17.42
CA GLU A 186 -11.13 10.10 18.42
C GLU A 186 -11.54 8.64 18.16
N ALA A 187 -11.45 8.17 16.91
CA ALA A 187 -11.73 6.79 16.54
C ALA A 187 -10.55 5.84 16.83
N LEU A 188 -9.38 6.39 17.15
CA LEU A 188 -8.15 5.62 17.37
C LEU A 188 -8.03 5.17 18.83
N ASN A 189 -7.71 3.90 19.03
CA ASN A 189 -7.27 3.44 20.35
C ASN A 189 -5.82 3.88 20.65
N LYS A 190 -5.32 3.54 21.87
CA LYS A 190 -3.95 3.87 22.32
C LYS A 190 -2.83 3.32 21.41
N LYS A 191 -3.14 2.37 20.53
CA LYS A 191 -2.20 1.77 19.55
C LYS A 191 -2.38 2.31 18.13
N GLY A 192 -3.20 3.35 17.93
CA GLY A 192 -3.49 3.90 16.61
C GLY A 192 -4.39 3.02 15.73
N ILE A 193 -5.20 2.14 16.34
CA ILE A 193 -6.05 1.19 15.61
C ILE A 193 -7.52 1.61 15.73
N VAL A 194 -8.23 1.67 14.61
CA VAL A 194 -9.68 1.81 14.54
C VAL A 194 -10.31 0.44 14.73
N LYS A 195 -11.12 0.26 15.78
CA LYS A 195 -11.80 -1.01 16.11
C LYS A 195 -13.31 -1.01 15.85
N ASP A 196 -13.90 0.18 15.73
CA ASP A 196 -15.34 0.32 15.54
C ASP A 196 -15.72 0.07 14.08
N LYS A 197 -16.50 -0.97 13.82
CA LYS A 197 -17.06 -1.30 12.50
C LYS A 197 -17.83 -0.14 11.87
N LYS A 198 -18.55 0.65 12.68
CA LYS A 198 -19.31 1.81 12.19
C LYS A 198 -18.38 2.90 11.66
N ALA A 199 -17.26 3.12 12.33
CA ALA A 199 -16.24 4.07 11.87
C ALA A 199 -15.68 3.63 10.52
N HIS A 200 -15.33 2.35 10.34
CA HIS A 200 -14.88 1.80 9.06
C HIS A 200 -15.92 2.00 7.96
N ALA A 201 -17.20 1.67 8.23
CA ALA A 201 -18.27 1.84 7.25
C ALA A 201 -18.51 3.32 6.89
N SER A 202 -18.42 4.22 7.86
CA SER A 202 -18.53 5.67 7.64
C SER A 202 -17.40 6.18 6.75
N VAL A 203 -16.16 5.76 7.00
CA VAL A 203 -14.99 6.10 6.16
C VAL A 203 -15.20 5.62 4.73
N LEU A 204 -15.58 4.37 4.52
CA LEU A 204 -15.79 3.84 3.17
C LEU A 204 -16.88 4.62 2.42
N ARG A 205 -18.03 4.91 3.04
CA ARG A 205 -19.09 5.72 2.40
C ARG A 205 -18.61 7.12 2.01
N ARG A 206 -17.82 7.77 2.89
CA ARG A 206 -17.31 9.11 2.63
C ARG A 206 -16.30 9.11 1.47
N ILE A 207 -15.37 8.16 1.45
CA ILE A 207 -14.39 8.04 0.36
C ILE A 207 -15.07 7.69 -0.98
N THR A 208 -16.07 6.77 -0.94
CA THR A 208 -16.91 6.46 -2.12
C THR A 208 -17.56 7.73 -2.67
N ALA A 209 -18.28 8.49 -1.82
CA ALA A 209 -18.94 9.72 -2.21
C ALA A 209 -17.96 10.78 -2.74
N ALA A 210 -16.75 10.84 -2.17
CA ALA A 210 -15.72 11.76 -2.64
C ALA A 210 -15.25 11.44 -4.07
N PHE A 211 -15.04 10.17 -4.41
CA PHE A 211 -14.74 9.76 -5.79
C PHE A 211 -15.92 10.05 -6.74
N GLU A 212 -17.14 9.71 -6.33
CA GLU A 212 -18.35 9.96 -7.13
C GLU A 212 -18.56 11.44 -7.42
N SER A 213 -18.23 12.33 -6.47
CA SER A 213 -18.31 13.78 -6.66
C SER A 213 -17.36 14.33 -7.73
N LEU A 214 -16.32 13.56 -8.08
CA LEU A 214 -15.37 13.86 -9.15
C LEU A 214 -15.74 13.20 -10.50
N GLY A 215 -16.92 12.58 -10.59
CA GLY A 215 -17.39 11.89 -11.78
C GLY A 215 -16.75 10.51 -11.99
N LEU A 216 -16.19 9.91 -10.94
CA LEU A 216 -15.67 8.56 -10.96
C LEU A 216 -16.70 7.58 -10.41
N PHE A 217 -16.90 6.46 -11.09
CA PHE A 217 -17.82 5.41 -10.67
C PHE A 217 -17.09 4.37 -9.83
N VAL A 218 -17.69 3.95 -8.71
CA VAL A 218 -17.15 2.86 -7.91
C VAL A 218 -17.48 1.52 -8.58
N CYS A 219 -16.46 0.80 -8.98
CA CYS A 219 -16.57 -0.49 -9.68
C CYS A 219 -16.36 -1.68 -8.75
N GLY A 220 -15.70 -1.49 -7.61
CA GLY A 220 -15.44 -2.54 -6.64
C GLY A 220 -14.95 -2.03 -5.29
N ILE A 221 -15.33 -2.74 -4.22
CA ILE A 221 -14.82 -2.52 -2.87
C ILE A 221 -14.53 -3.88 -2.25
N THR A 222 -13.34 -4.04 -1.67
CA THR A 222 -12.95 -5.23 -0.89
C THR A 222 -12.01 -4.83 0.25
N PHE A 223 -11.65 -5.77 1.11
CA PHE A 223 -10.62 -5.55 2.12
C PHE A 223 -9.27 -6.10 1.65
N SER A 224 -8.19 -5.52 2.15
CA SER A 224 -6.81 -5.92 1.86
C SER A 224 -6.53 -7.35 2.30
N ALA A 225 -5.64 -8.07 1.60
CA ALA A 225 -5.21 -9.42 1.96
C ALA A 225 -4.50 -9.47 3.32
N ILE A 226 -3.88 -8.37 3.73
CA ILE A 226 -3.10 -8.23 4.97
C ILE A 226 -3.46 -6.93 5.69
N THR A 227 -3.24 -6.90 7.00
CA THR A 227 -3.40 -5.68 7.79
C THR A 227 -2.24 -4.71 7.55
N GLY A 228 -2.46 -3.42 7.84
CA GLY A 228 -1.40 -2.42 7.94
C GLY A 228 -0.36 -2.78 9.02
N GLY A 229 0.75 -2.07 9.03
CA GLY A 229 1.91 -2.36 9.90
C GLY A 229 1.62 -2.40 11.40
N ASP A 230 0.57 -1.71 11.85
CA ASP A 230 0.14 -1.68 13.25
C ASP A 230 -1.09 -2.57 13.52
N GLY A 231 -1.55 -3.32 12.53
CA GLY A 231 -2.69 -4.25 12.62
C GLY A 231 -4.04 -3.63 12.25
N ASN A 232 -4.06 -2.45 11.63
CA ASN A 232 -5.28 -1.86 11.10
C ASN A 232 -5.80 -2.65 9.90
N ILE A 233 -7.11 -2.88 9.85
CA ILE A 233 -7.79 -3.39 8.66
C ILE A 233 -7.85 -2.25 7.64
N GLU A 234 -7.46 -2.54 6.40
CA GLU A 234 -7.44 -1.61 5.29
C GLU A 234 -8.29 -2.15 4.14
N TYR A 235 -8.80 -1.27 3.29
CA TYR A 235 -9.70 -1.63 2.21
C TYR A 235 -9.16 -1.18 0.87
N LEU A 236 -9.61 -1.84 -0.19
CA LEU A 236 -9.30 -1.49 -1.57
C LEU A 236 -10.58 -1.02 -2.24
N ILE A 237 -10.51 0.12 -2.90
CA ILE A 237 -11.59 0.67 -3.71
C ILE A 237 -11.11 0.80 -5.15
N HIS A 238 -11.87 0.25 -6.09
CA HIS A 238 -11.65 0.40 -7.52
C HIS A 238 -12.67 1.38 -8.08
N VAL A 239 -12.19 2.41 -8.74
CA VAL A 239 -13.01 3.41 -9.40
C VAL A 239 -12.53 3.63 -10.84
N SER A 240 -13.44 4.02 -11.73
CA SER A 240 -13.15 4.31 -13.14
C SER A 240 -14.02 5.45 -13.63
N LYS A 241 -13.58 6.15 -14.66
CA LYS A 241 -14.42 7.10 -15.41
C LYS A 241 -15.50 6.40 -16.24
N GLU A 242 -15.30 5.13 -16.57
CA GLU A 242 -16.25 4.27 -17.26
C GLU A 242 -16.52 3.03 -16.41
N CYS A 243 -17.72 2.85 -15.92
CA CYS A 243 -18.15 1.63 -15.25
C CYS A 243 -19.48 1.14 -15.83
N ALA A 244 -19.48 -0.08 -16.33
CA ALA A 244 -20.64 -0.66 -17.00
C ALA A 244 -21.82 -0.98 -16.06
N ASN A 245 -21.57 -1.03 -14.75
CA ASN A 245 -22.56 -1.42 -13.75
C ASN A 245 -22.59 -0.43 -12.57
N ASN A 246 -23.76 0.11 -12.31
CA ASN A 246 -24.01 0.90 -11.08
C ASN A 246 -24.18 -0.09 -9.90
N ASN A 247 -23.08 -0.66 -9.43
CA ASN A 247 -23.09 -1.67 -8.39
C ASN A 247 -23.40 -1.02 -7.02
N LEU A 248 -24.47 -1.42 -6.38
CA LEU A 248 -24.72 -1.09 -4.98
C LEU A 248 -23.89 -2.02 -4.10
N PHE A 249 -22.90 -1.47 -3.40
CA PHE A 249 -22.05 -2.23 -2.48
C PHE A 249 -22.64 -2.23 -1.08
N ASP A 250 -22.83 -3.41 -0.48
CA ASP A 250 -23.13 -3.51 0.94
C ASP A 250 -21.86 -3.31 1.78
N ILE A 251 -21.58 -2.03 2.05
CA ILE A 251 -20.42 -1.62 2.85
C ILE A 251 -20.42 -2.27 4.24
N ASN A 252 -21.59 -2.51 4.84
CA ASN A 252 -21.64 -3.11 6.17
C ASN A 252 -21.25 -4.60 6.12
N SER A 253 -21.66 -5.32 5.07
CA SER A 253 -21.20 -6.70 4.83
C SER A 253 -19.70 -6.74 4.62
N ILE A 254 -19.14 -5.93 3.71
CA ILE A 254 -17.70 -5.87 3.43
C ILE A 254 -16.89 -5.62 4.72
N VAL A 255 -17.33 -4.69 5.56
CA VAL A 255 -16.67 -4.41 6.84
C VAL A 255 -16.79 -5.61 7.79
N SER A 256 -17.94 -6.25 7.87
CA SER A 256 -18.15 -7.42 8.75
C SER A 256 -17.27 -8.58 8.33
N ASP A 257 -17.19 -8.86 7.04
CA ASP A 257 -16.36 -9.92 6.45
C ASP A 257 -14.87 -9.69 6.71
N ALA A 258 -14.42 -8.42 6.58
CA ALA A 258 -13.05 -8.04 6.91
C ALA A 258 -12.70 -8.31 8.37
N PHE A 259 -13.57 -7.93 9.29
CA PHE A 259 -13.36 -8.16 10.74
C PHE A 259 -13.37 -9.66 11.07
N GLU A 260 -14.25 -10.43 10.46
CA GLU A 260 -14.31 -11.89 10.64
C GLU A 260 -13.05 -12.55 10.11
N TYR A 261 -12.64 -12.23 8.88
CA TYR A 261 -11.43 -12.75 8.26
C TYR A 261 -10.18 -12.55 9.14
N PHE A 262 -9.96 -11.30 9.59
CA PHE A 262 -8.79 -10.99 10.43
C PHE A 262 -8.92 -11.46 11.89
N SER A 263 -10.13 -11.79 12.38
CA SER A 263 -10.29 -12.42 13.69
C SER A 263 -9.93 -13.89 13.64
N ASN A 264 -10.31 -14.59 12.58
CA ASN A 264 -10.08 -16.03 12.41
C ASN A 264 -8.62 -16.36 12.00
N ASN A 265 -7.91 -15.38 11.40
CA ASN A 265 -6.54 -15.55 10.94
C ASN A 265 -5.51 -14.83 11.84
N ARG A 266 -5.85 -14.55 13.11
CA ARG A 266 -4.89 -14.11 14.11
C ARG A 266 -4.14 -15.34 14.66
N SER A 267 -3.07 -15.76 14.01
CA SER A 267 -2.04 -16.65 14.55
C SER A 267 -0.82 -15.86 14.97
#